data_46d09859f1767974df76953625e1ff41
#
_entry.id   46d09859f1767974df76953625e1ff41
#
_cell.length_a   1.000
_cell.length_b   1.000
_cell.length_c   1.000
_cell.angle_alpha   90.00
_cell.angle_beta   90.00
_cell.angle_gamma   90.00
#
_symmetry.space_group_name_H-M   'P 1'
#
loop_
_entity.id
_entity.type
_entity.pdbx_description
1 polymer ?
#
loop_
_entity_poly.entity_id
_entity_poly.type
_entity_poly.pdbx_seq_one_letter_code
_entity_poly.pdbx_strand_id
1 'polypeptide(L)'
;MARAFPYQKVAPARELLIWFAVATALGVLNWGLSLPTMDGRAWTYSKLLVLQLTFSYFVFTHILVLVVGFRTFLMRQVGAWPKFGRDAAGIGFAFVGFVIGMFNLNWFVPLLGAFFFPGESFTFTFPGADPWRTFGMFIGITLIGVFAVSYYTMRLNLRASYGIHVERERLRAELETAREMQLQVMPSADPLMRGMDVAGVCLPAAEVGGDYFDYMWLDDNERLLCITMADVSGKGLKAAMAAVMVSGMLHVTTPNAKSPADVLTRINNPLRHKIDARMFVAMQLAVIDTKRRTVTLANAGQMPPLLLRDGAVCPLTTGGPRFPLGATDDVRYEPRTIRLQTDDTLLLYTDGVNEAMNADRELFGDDRLRDVLQHTAGQSAAAIVEAIREAVRTFTGDQPQHDDVTLVVVRVTDIFL
;
A
#
# COMPACT_ATOMS: atom_id res chain seq x y z
N MET A 1 -8.22 -6.71 -3.84
CA MET A 1 -8.72 -5.92 -4.98
C MET A 1 -7.58 -5.17 -5.64
N ALA A 2 -7.10 -5.62 -6.78
CA ALA A 2 -6.03 -4.98 -7.52
C ALA A 2 -6.49 -3.58 -7.97
N ARG A 3 -5.93 -2.52 -7.38
CA ARG A 3 -6.11 -1.15 -7.86
C ARG A 3 -5.50 -1.06 -9.26
N ALA A 4 -6.35 -0.94 -10.27
CA ALA A 4 -5.95 -0.63 -11.63
C ALA A 4 -5.19 0.69 -11.62
N PHE A 5 -3.93 0.65 -12.06
CA PHE A 5 -3.12 1.83 -12.31
C PHE A 5 -3.88 2.78 -13.24
N PRO A 6 -3.94 4.08 -12.94
CA PRO A 6 -4.50 5.05 -13.85
C PRO A 6 -3.56 5.13 -15.07
N TYR A 7 -3.94 4.50 -16.16
CA TYR A 7 -3.40 4.83 -17.48
C TYR A 7 -3.68 6.32 -17.68
N GLN A 8 -2.64 7.14 -17.69
CA GLN A 8 -2.78 8.52 -18.17
C GLN A 8 -3.39 8.42 -19.56
N LYS A 9 -4.65 8.81 -19.67
CA LYS A 9 -5.34 8.97 -20.95
C LYS A 9 -4.60 10.09 -21.67
N VAL A 10 -3.65 9.76 -22.54
CA VAL A 10 -3.16 10.70 -23.53
C VAL A 10 -4.40 11.12 -24.30
N ALA A 11 -4.71 12.41 -24.31
CA ALA A 11 -5.93 12.91 -24.90
C ALA A 11 -5.99 12.40 -26.36
N PRO A 12 -7.09 11.77 -26.81
CA PRO A 12 -7.20 11.17 -28.14
C PRO A 12 -6.87 12.15 -29.27
N ALA A 13 -7.08 13.44 -29.04
CA ALA A 13 -6.68 14.51 -29.95
C ALA A 13 -5.16 14.62 -30.17
N ARG A 14 -4.33 14.32 -29.17
CA ARG A 14 -2.85 14.39 -29.31
C ARG A 14 -2.31 13.21 -30.10
N GLU A 15 -2.85 12.02 -29.92
CA GLU A 15 -2.50 10.86 -30.74
C GLU A 15 -2.91 11.09 -32.21
N LEU A 16 -4.10 11.60 -32.47
CA LEU A 16 -4.57 11.96 -33.82
C LEU A 16 -3.67 12.98 -34.50
N LEU A 17 -3.23 14.03 -33.80
CA LEU A 17 -2.29 15.03 -34.32
C LEU A 17 -0.94 14.43 -34.69
N ILE A 18 -0.40 13.52 -33.90
CA ILE A 18 0.87 12.83 -34.20
C ILE A 18 0.72 11.98 -35.46
N TRP A 19 -0.36 11.20 -35.57
CA TRP A 19 -0.63 10.37 -36.75
C TRP A 19 -0.81 11.21 -38.02
N PHE A 20 -1.53 12.34 -37.92
CA PHE A 20 -1.68 13.28 -39.03
C PHE A 20 -0.33 13.87 -39.48
N ALA A 21 0.50 14.30 -38.55
CA ALA A 21 1.84 14.83 -38.86
C ALA A 21 2.74 13.77 -39.52
N VAL A 22 2.70 12.52 -39.04
CA VAL A 22 3.47 11.41 -39.62
C VAL A 22 2.98 11.08 -41.04
N ALA A 23 1.69 11.03 -41.28
CA ALA A 23 1.11 10.78 -42.59
C ALA A 23 1.51 11.90 -43.60
N THR A 24 1.45 13.15 -43.14
CA THR A 24 1.86 14.31 -43.98
C THR A 24 3.36 14.24 -44.33
N ALA A 25 4.22 14.00 -43.35
CA ALA A 25 5.68 13.90 -43.54
C ALA A 25 6.04 12.77 -44.51
N LEU A 26 5.41 11.60 -44.40
CA LEU A 26 5.62 10.49 -45.33
C LEU A 26 5.09 10.77 -46.72
N GLY A 27 3.97 11.48 -46.84
CA GLY A 27 3.43 11.91 -48.12
C GLY A 27 4.37 12.89 -48.86
N VAL A 28 4.92 13.88 -48.15
CA VAL A 28 5.90 14.84 -48.67
C VAL A 28 7.22 14.16 -49.02
N LEU A 29 7.72 13.25 -48.19
CA LEU A 29 8.95 12.50 -48.44
C LEU A 29 8.81 11.66 -49.72
N ASN A 30 7.67 10.95 -49.89
CA ASN A 30 7.43 10.13 -51.06
C ASN A 30 7.29 11.00 -52.34
N TRP A 31 6.69 12.17 -52.24
CA TRP A 31 6.67 13.17 -53.33
C TRP A 31 8.07 13.59 -53.72
N GLY A 32 8.95 13.95 -52.77
CA GLY A 32 10.33 14.34 -53.04
C GLY A 32 11.16 13.23 -53.73
N LEU A 33 10.94 11.97 -53.34
CA LEU A 33 11.60 10.81 -53.93
C LEU A 33 11.12 10.49 -55.34
N SER A 34 9.92 10.94 -55.74
CA SER A 34 9.33 10.72 -57.07
C SER A 34 9.75 11.77 -58.11
N LEU A 35 10.30 12.91 -57.67
CA LEU A 35 10.68 14.04 -58.56
C LEU A 35 11.74 13.66 -59.61
N PRO A 36 12.78 12.86 -59.35
CA PRO A 36 13.82 12.53 -60.30
C PRO A 36 13.39 11.60 -61.45
N THR A 37 12.25 10.91 -61.32
CA THR A 37 11.80 9.87 -62.26
C THR A 37 10.83 10.40 -63.35
N MET A 38 10.58 11.70 -63.36
CA MET A 38 9.62 12.32 -64.28
C MET A 38 10.30 12.90 -65.53
N ASP A 39 10.23 12.14 -66.60
CA ASP A 39 10.62 12.61 -67.92
C ASP A 39 9.60 13.67 -68.47
N GLY A 40 10.04 14.92 -68.53
CA GLY A 40 9.65 15.99 -69.45
C GLY A 40 8.18 16.38 -69.63
N ARG A 41 7.19 15.75 -69.04
CA ARG A 41 5.78 16.16 -69.11
C ARG A 41 5.43 16.96 -67.86
N ALA A 42 5.06 18.21 -68.06
CA ALA A 42 4.65 19.15 -67.03
C ALA A 42 3.34 18.74 -66.33
N TRP A 43 3.34 17.63 -65.63
CA TRP A 43 2.41 17.40 -64.55
C TRP A 43 2.77 18.41 -63.48
N THR A 44 1.88 19.35 -63.29
CA THR A 44 2.07 20.31 -62.23
C THR A 44 2.42 19.56 -60.96
N TYR A 45 3.59 19.80 -60.38
CA TYR A 45 4.09 19.22 -59.12
C TYR A 45 3.01 19.19 -58.02
N SER A 46 2.05 20.13 -58.11
CA SER A 46 0.87 20.20 -57.26
C SER A 46 -0.08 19.00 -57.38
N LYS A 47 -0.33 18.46 -58.60
CA LYS A 47 -1.23 17.32 -58.82
C LYS A 47 -0.64 16.03 -58.23
N LEU A 48 0.67 15.83 -58.37
CA LEU A 48 1.38 14.70 -57.81
C LEU A 48 1.40 14.77 -56.28
N LEU A 49 1.63 15.95 -55.70
CA LEU A 49 1.61 16.17 -54.26
C LEU A 49 0.22 15.85 -53.67
N VAL A 50 -0.85 16.33 -54.29
CA VAL A 50 -2.24 16.03 -53.85
C VAL A 50 -2.50 14.54 -53.90
N LEU A 51 -2.11 13.85 -54.97
CA LEU A 51 -2.30 12.41 -55.11
C LEU A 51 -1.54 11.65 -54.04
N GLN A 52 -0.30 12.01 -53.75
CA GLN A 52 0.52 11.30 -52.73
C GLN A 52 0.12 11.61 -51.30
N LEU A 53 -0.32 12.82 -50.99
CA LEU A 53 -0.90 13.15 -49.72
C LEU A 53 -2.20 12.37 -49.50
N THR A 54 -3.08 12.32 -50.52
CA THR A 54 -4.34 11.55 -50.44
C THR A 54 -4.06 10.05 -50.23
N PHE A 55 -3.07 9.50 -50.92
CA PHE A 55 -2.58 8.16 -50.74
C PHE A 55 -2.15 7.89 -49.27
N SER A 56 -1.28 8.75 -48.74
CA SER A 56 -0.79 8.62 -47.37
C SER A 56 -1.93 8.67 -46.34
N TYR A 57 -2.83 9.62 -46.47
CA TYR A 57 -4.00 9.72 -45.57
C TYR A 57 -4.93 8.52 -45.67
N PHE A 58 -5.15 8.00 -46.87
CA PHE A 58 -6.01 6.82 -47.08
C PHE A 58 -5.44 5.59 -46.38
N VAL A 59 -4.14 5.28 -46.59
CA VAL A 59 -3.48 4.14 -45.94
C VAL A 59 -3.46 4.32 -44.41
N PHE A 60 -3.10 5.52 -43.93
CA PHE A 60 -3.06 5.80 -42.49
C PHE A 60 -4.46 5.73 -41.84
N THR A 61 -5.51 6.11 -42.54
CA THR A 61 -6.88 5.98 -42.03
C THR A 61 -7.23 4.52 -41.78
N HIS A 62 -6.87 3.60 -42.69
CA HIS A 62 -7.09 2.17 -42.52
C HIS A 62 -6.31 1.59 -41.33
N ILE A 63 -5.05 2.00 -41.19
CA ILE A 63 -4.21 1.62 -40.03
C ILE A 63 -4.86 2.13 -38.75
N LEU A 64 -5.27 3.40 -38.72
CA LEU A 64 -5.88 4.03 -37.55
C LEU A 64 -7.19 3.35 -37.12
N VAL A 65 -8.08 3.06 -38.07
CA VAL A 65 -9.36 2.39 -37.82
C VAL A 65 -9.14 1.00 -37.20
N LEU A 66 -8.16 0.25 -37.71
CA LEU A 66 -7.83 -1.08 -37.18
C LEU A 66 -7.15 -1.00 -35.80
N VAL A 67 -6.24 -0.05 -35.60
CA VAL A 67 -5.59 0.16 -34.28
C VAL A 67 -6.60 0.61 -33.22
N VAL A 68 -7.50 1.54 -33.58
CA VAL A 68 -8.58 1.99 -32.66
C VAL A 68 -9.57 0.86 -32.42
N GLY A 69 -9.96 0.12 -33.47
CA GLY A 69 -10.81 -1.06 -33.35
C GLY A 69 -10.20 -2.15 -32.45
N PHE A 70 -8.90 -2.44 -32.61
CA PHE A 70 -8.17 -3.33 -31.72
C PHE A 70 -8.17 -2.83 -30.28
N ARG A 71 -7.87 -1.55 -30.05
CA ARG A 71 -7.82 -0.95 -28.71
C ARG A 71 -9.20 -0.95 -28.03
N THR A 72 -10.27 -0.69 -28.75
CA THR A 72 -11.62 -0.55 -28.16
C THR A 72 -12.34 -1.88 -28.00
N PHE A 73 -12.17 -2.81 -28.92
CA PHE A 73 -12.93 -4.06 -28.98
C PHE A 73 -12.13 -5.27 -28.49
N LEU A 74 -10.93 -5.48 -29.02
CA LEU A 74 -10.14 -6.68 -28.74
C LEU A 74 -9.34 -6.57 -27.43
N MET A 75 -8.91 -5.37 -26.99
CA MET A 75 -8.20 -5.21 -25.72
C MET A 75 -9.03 -5.67 -24.51
N ARG A 76 -10.34 -5.69 -24.61
CA ARG A 76 -11.21 -6.25 -23.56
C ARG A 76 -11.05 -7.78 -23.45
N GLN A 77 -10.83 -8.47 -24.56
CA GLN A 77 -10.69 -9.93 -24.60
C GLN A 77 -9.26 -10.40 -24.34
N VAL A 78 -8.25 -9.66 -24.83
CA VAL A 78 -6.83 -9.97 -24.65
C VAL A 78 -6.20 -9.27 -23.43
N GLY A 79 -7.01 -8.64 -22.59
CA GLY A 79 -6.55 -7.93 -21.38
C GLY A 79 -5.75 -8.80 -20.39
N ALA A 80 -6.00 -10.13 -20.41
CA ALA A 80 -5.27 -11.11 -19.61
C ALA A 80 -3.92 -11.54 -20.22
N TRP A 81 -3.61 -11.15 -21.45
CA TRP A 81 -2.35 -11.50 -22.09
C TRP A 81 -1.17 -10.73 -21.49
N PRO A 82 0.03 -11.33 -21.45
CA PRO A 82 1.25 -10.61 -21.10
C PRO A 82 1.43 -9.38 -21.99
N LYS A 83 2.04 -8.33 -21.45
CA LYS A 83 2.22 -7.04 -22.14
C LYS A 83 2.82 -7.19 -23.53
N PHE A 84 3.83 -8.07 -23.68
CA PHE A 84 4.45 -8.39 -24.94
C PHE A 84 3.45 -8.94 -25.98
N GLY A 85 2.56 -9.84 -25.59
CA GLY A 85 1.53 -10.39 -26.48
C GLY A 85 0.54 -9.34 -26.96
N ARG A 86 0.17 -8.37 -26.11
CA ARG A 86 -0.72 -7.25 -26.46
C ARG A 86 -0.07 -6.28 -27.44
N ASP A 87 1.20 -5.97 -27.25
CA ASP A 87 1.95 -5.08 -28.12
C ASP A 87 2.17 -5.74 -29.48
N ALA A 88 2.52 -7.04 -29.53
CA ALA A 88 2.65 -7.82 -30.75
C ALA A 88 1.34 -7.92 -31.55
N ALA A 89 0.21 -8.12 -30.86
CA ALA A 89 -1.11 -8.11 -31.50
C ALA A 89 -1.46 -6.75 -32.09
N GLY A 90 -1.18 -5.64 -31.37
CA GLY A 90 -1.37 -4.26 -31.87
C GLY A 90 -0.58 -3.99 -33.16
N ILE A 91 0.67 -4.46 -33.21
CA ILE A 91 1.53 -4.38 -34.40
C ILE A 91 0.95 -5.21 -35.56
N GLY A 92 0.49 -6.42 -35.28
CA GLY A 92 -0.15 -7.29 -36.27
C GLY A 92 -1.39 -6.63 -36.89
N PHE A 93 -2.23 -5.98 -36.09
CA PHE A 93 -3.40 -5.25 -36.58
C PHE A 93 -3.03 -4.01 -37.42
N ALA A 94 -1.98 -3.27 -37.05
CA ALA A 94 -1.48 -2.16 -37.83
C ALA A 94 -0.96 -2.63 -39.20
N PHE A 95 -0.26 -3.76 -39.24
CA PHE A 95 0.22 -4.39 -40.48
C PHE A 95 -0.94 -4.83 -41.38
N VAL A 96 -1.95 -5.49 -40.83
CA VAL A 96 -3.15 -5.89 -41.58
C VAL A 96 -3.87 -4.65 -42.14
N GLY A 97 -3.99 -3.56 -41.37
CA GLY A 97 -4.55 -2.29 -41.86
C GLY A 97 -3.77 -1.69 -43.01
N PHE A 98 -2.46 -1.75 -42.94
CA PHE A 98 -1.59 -1.29 -44.03
C PHE A 98 -1.81 -2.12 -45.32
N VAL A 99 -1.83 -3.44 -45.22
CA VAL A 99 -2.07 -4.34 -46.38
C VAL A 99 -3.44 -4.10 -47.00
N ILE A 100 -4.50 -3.96 -46.18
CA ILE A 100 -5.84 -3.67 -46.67
C ILE A 100 -5.89 -2.28 -47.35
N GLY A 101 -5.24 -1.28 -46.76
CA GLY A 101 -5.13 0.05 -47.34
C GLY A 101 -4.44 0.04 -48.72
N MET A 102 -3.34 -0.71 -48.84
CA MET A 102 -2.60 -0.89 -50.10
C MET A 102 -3.45 -1.60 -51.16
N PHE A 103 -4.18 -2.64 -50.76
CA PHE A 103 -5.06 -3.38 -51.67
C PHE A 103 -6.21 -2.52 -52.21
N ASN A 104 -6.81 -1.71 -51.37
CA ASN A 104 -7.90 -0.81 -51.72
C ASN A 104 -7.47 0.36 -52.65
N LEU A 105 -6.20 0.67 -52.69
CA LEU A 105 -5.65 1.73 -53.60
C LEU A 105 -5.91 1.50 -55.07
N ASN A 106 -5.90 0.22 -55.51
CA ASN A 106 -6.16 -0.12 -56.89
C ASN A 106 -7.58 0.33 -57.37
N TRP A 107 -8.50 0.49 -56.43
CA TRP A 107 -9.87 0.96 -56.67
C TRP A 107 -10.02 2.47 -56.42
N PHE A 108 -9.33 2.97 -55.39
CA PHE A 108 -9.53 4.32 -54.89
C PHE A 108 -8.78 5.38 -55.75
N VAL A 109 -7.59 5.08 -56.24
CA VAL A 109 -6.81 6.01 -57.06
C VAL A 109 -7.48 6.30 -58.42
N PRO A 110 -7.94 5.30 -59.18
CA PRO A 110 -8.72 5.59 -60.41
C PRO A 110 -9.97 6.39 -60.18
N LEU A 111 -10.71 6.11 -59.09
CA LEU A 111 -11.92 6.84 -58.72
C LEU A 111 -11.67 8.30 -58.41
N LEU A 112 -10.63 8.59 -57.60
CA LEU A 112 -10.22 9.95 -57.29
C LEU A 112 -9.65 10.67 -58.52
N GLY A 113 -8.89 9.96 -59.33
CA GLY A 113 -8.40 10.49 -60.60
C GLY A 113 -9.53 10.95 -61.52
N ALA A 114 -10.55 10.13 -61.70
CA ALA A 114 -11.73 10.46 -62.47
C ALA A 114 -12.53 11.66 -61.90
N PHE A 115 -12.57 11.79 -60.55
CA PHE A 115 -13.25 12.90 -59.88
C PHE A 115 -12.51 14.24 -59.99
N PHE A 116 -11.23 14.25 -59.71
CA PHE A 116 -10.43 15.48 -59.71
C PHE A 116 -9.88 15.88 -61.10
N PHE A 117 -9.80 14.93 -62.02
CA PHE A 117 -9.20 15.14 -63.35
C PHE A 117 -10.02 14.43 -64.43
N PRO A 118 -11.26 14.90 -64.70
CA PRO A 118 -12.16 14.28 -65.69
C PRO A 118 -11.50 14.30 -67.10
N GLY A 119 -11.44 13.11 -67.71
CA GLY A 119 -10.81 12.92 -69.01
C GLY A 119 -9.39 12.32 -69.02
N GLU A 120 -8.78 12.12 -67.89
CA GLU A 120 -7.52 11.44 -67.76
C GLU A 120 -7.72 10.03 -67.15
N SER A 121 -7.05 9.03 -67.72
CA SER A 121 -7.05 7.66 -67.13
C SER A 121 -5.93 7.51 -66.14
N PHE A 122 -6.28 7.33 -64.87
CA PHE A 122 -5.31 7.07 -63.84
C PHE A 122 -5.25 5.56 -63.57
N THR A 123 -4.11 4.96 -63.88
CA THR A 123 -3.76 3.63 -63.46
C THR A 123 -2.67 3.75 -62.38
N PHE A 124 -2.92 3.10 -61.22
CA PHE A 124 -1.87 3.01 -60.20
C PHE A 124 -0.84 1.97 -60.66
N THR A 125 0.20 2.46 -61.32
CA THR A 125 1.39 1.64 -61.60
C THR A 125 2.51 2.15 -60.69
N PHE A 126 3.15 1.27 -59.95
CA PHE A 126 4.38 1.64 -59.22
C PHE A 126 5.41 2.13 -60.26
N PRO A 127 5.85 3.41 -60.22
CA PRO A 127 6.73 3.95 -61.25
C PRO A 127 8.08 3.21 -61.25
N GLY A 128 8.40 2.56 -62.34
CA GLY A 128 9.77 2.23 -62.76
C GLY A 128 10.64 1.32 -61.94
N ALA A 129 10.14 0.69 -60.90
CA ALA A 129 10.89 -0.23 -60.07
C ALA A 129 10.18 -1.56 -59.95
N ASP A 130 10.95 -2.63 -59.89
CA ASP A 130 10.49 -3.96 -59.48
C ASP A 130 9.51 -3.85 -58.29
N PRO A 131 8.25 -4.26 -58.44
CA PRO A 131 7.25 -4.17 -57.36
C PRO A 131 7.72 -4.76 -56.05
N TRP A 132 8.55 -5.77 -56.07
CA TRP A 132 9.14 -6.43 -54.92
C TRP A 132 10.18 -5.54 -54.20
N ARG A 133 10.94 -4.70 -54.89
CA ARG A 133 11.87 -3.76 -54.27
C ARG A 133 11.13 -2.65 -53.51
N THR A 134 10.07 -2.12 -54.10
CA THR A 134 9.24 -1.07 -53.47
C THR A 134 8.53 -1.64 -52.23
N PHE A 135 7.96 -2.82 -52.34
CA PHE A 135 7.33 -3.55 -51.22
C PHE A 135 8.34 -3.82 -50.09
N GLY A 136 9.55 -4.30 -50.45
CA GLY A 136 10.62 -4.53 -49.46
C GLY A 136 11.05 -3.26 -48.73
N MET A 137 11.13 -2.12 -49.45
CA MET A 137 11.47 -0.83 -48.85
C MET A 137 10.40 -0.34 -47.86
N PHE A 138 9.10 -0.49 -48.20
CA PHE A 138 7.98 -0.16 -47.29
C PHE A 138 7.95 -1.05 -46.05
N ILE A 139 8.19 -2.35 -46.21
CA ILE A 139 8.31 -3.26 -45.04
C ILE A 139 9.48 -2.85 -44.16
N GLY A 140 10.64 -2.54 -44.72
CA GLY A 140 11.81 -2.11 -44.00
C GLY A 140 11.55 -0.84 -43.17
N ILE A 141 10.96 0.19 -43.80
CA ILE A 141 10.61 1.44 -43.09
C ILE A 141 9.58 1.19 -41.96
N THR A 142 8.57 0.37 -42.24
CA THR A 142 7.55 0.03 -41.23
C THR A 142 8.16 -0.73 -40.04
N LEU A 143 9.05 -1.70 -40.30
CA LEU A 143 9.74 -2.45 -39.26
C LEU A 143 10.66 -1.55 -38.43
N ILE A 144 11.40 -0.63 -39.06
CA ILE A 144 12.23 0.35 -38.36
C ILE A 144 11.35 1.26 -37.47
N GLY A 145 10.23 1.76 -37.99
CA GLY A 145 9.29 2.58 -37.24
C GLY A 145 8.69 1.83 -36.02
N VAL A 146 8.27 0.59 -36.23
CA VAL A 146 7.78 -0.29 -35.16
C VAL A 146 8.86 -0.55 -34.11
N PHE A 147 10.08 -0.86 -34.55
CA PHE A 147 11.21 -1.08 -33.64
C PHE A 147 11.54 0.19 -32.84
N ALA A 148 11.57 1.35 -33.48
CA ALA A 148 11.83 2.63 -32.81
C ALA A 148 10.76 2.96 -31.78
N VAL A 149 9.48 2.78 -32.11
CA VAL A 149 8.36 3.00 -31.17
C VAL A 149 8.41 2.00 -30.02
N SER A 150 8.66 0.72 -30.31
CA SER A 150 8.79 -0.33 -29.28
C SER A 150 9.97 -0.06 -28.35
N TYR A 151 11.12 0.32 -28.88
CA TYR A 151 12.30 0.69 -28.10
C TYR A 151 12.02 1.91 -27.22
N TYR A 152 11.39 2.96 -27.77
CA TYR A 152 11.05 4.16 -27.02
C TYR A 152 10.05 3.88 -25.89
N THR A 153 8.99 3.13 -26.17
CA THR A 153 7.99 2.75 -25.14
C THR A 153 8.59 1.84 -24.07
N MET A 154 9.45 0.90 -24.46
CA MET A 154 10.20 0.05 -23.52
C MET A 154 11.08 0.90 -22.61
N ARG A 155 11.82 1.85 -23.16
CA ARG A 155 12.69 2.75 -22.40
C ARG A 155 11.93 3.65 -21.44
N LEU A 156 10.77 4.17 -21.84
CA LEU A 156 9.88 4.95 -20.96
C LEU A 156 9.34 4.09 -19.79
N ASN A 157 8.90 2.87 -20.08
CA ASN A 157 8.40 1.95 -19.06
C ASN A 157 9.50 1.53 -18.06
N LEU A 158 10.73 1.28 -18.54
CA LEU A 158 11.86 0.98 -17.67
C LEU A 158 12.18 2.15 -16.75
N ARG A 159 12.21 3.39 -17.27
CA ARG A 159 12.43 4.58 -16.44
C ARG A 159 11.33 4.79 -15.40
N ALA A 160 10.07 4.62 -15.79
CA ALA A 160 8.94 4.72 -14.86
C ALA A 160 9.00 3.64 -13.76
N SER A 161 9.31 2.39 -14.13
CA SER A 161 9.48 1.29 -13.17
C SER A 161 10.66 1.55 -12.23
N TYR A 162 11.78 2.03 -12.75
CA TYR A 162 12.95 2.37 -11.94
C TYR A 162 12.65 3.50 -10.95
N GLY A 163 11.96 4.56 -11.40
CA GLY A 163 11.55 5.66 -10.52
C GLY A 163 10.64 5.19 -9.37
N ILE A 164 9.69 4.30 -9.65
CA ILE A 164 8.82 3.71 -8.62
C ILE A 164 9.62 2.85 -7.64
N HIS A 165 10.62 2.08 -8.12
CA HIS A 165 11.47 1.28 -7.23
C HIS A 165 12.31 2.17 -6.31
N VAL A 166 12.97 3.18 -6.83
CA VAL A 166 13.79 4.11 -6.03
C VAL A 166 12.94 4.81 -4.96
N GLU A 167 11.75 5.28 -5.32
CA GLU A 167 10.85 5.94 -4.37
C GLU A 167 10.37 4.97 -3.28
N ARG A 168 10.07 3.72 -3.63
CA ARG A 168 9.70 2.69 -2.64
C ARG A 168 10.85 2.37 -1.68
N GLU A 169 12.07 2.24 -2.18
CA GLU A 169 13.26 2.00 -1.35
C GLU A 169 13.52 3.17 -0.40
N ARG A 170 13.35 4.40 -0.89
CA ARG A 170 13.47 5.58 -0.05
C ARG A 170 12.42 5.61 1.06
N LEU A 171 11.15 5.39 0.73
CA LEU A 171 10.06 5.33 1.71
C LEU A 171 10.28 4.22 2.74
N ARG A 172 10.79 3.06 2.32
CA ARG A 172 11.13 1.97 3.24
C ARG A 172 12.25 2.37 4.21
N ALA A 173 13.28 3.03 3.73
CA ALA A 173 14.37 3.51 4.58
C ALA A 173 13.88 4.56 5.60
N GLU A 174 12.98 5.47 5.19
CA GLU A 174 12.37 6.44 6.10
C GLU A 174 11.50 5.76 7.16
N LEU A 175 10.72 4.74 6.81
CA LEU A 175 9.91 3.96 7.74
C LEU A 175 10.78 3.12 8.69
N GLU A 176 11.88 2.53 8.22
CA GLU A 176 12.82 1.78 9.08
C GLU A 176 13.46 2.69 10.12
N THR A 177 13.84 3.91 9.74
CA THR A 177 14.33 4.91 10.72
C THR A 177 13.27 5.25 11.77
N ALA A 178 12.02 5.40 11.37
CA ALA A 178 10.91 5.64 12.29
C ALA A 178 10.68 4.44 13.23
N ARG A 179 10.81 3.22 12.71
CA ARG A 179 10.75 1.99 13.49
C ARG A 179 11.87 1.93 14.55
N GLU A 180 13.09 2.23 14.16
CA GLU A 180 14.20 2.27 15.10
C GLU A 180 13.95 3.27 16.24
N MET A 181 13.43 4.47 15.93
CA MET A 181 13.05 5.45 16.94
C MET A 181 11.93 4.96 17.86
N GLN A 182 10.93 4.26 17.31
CA GLN A 182 9.83 3.69 18.09
C GLN A 182 10.33 2.58 19.02
N LEU A 183 11.20 1.70 18.55
CA LEU A 183 11.78 0.65 19.37
C LEU A 183 12.64 1.20 20.53
N GLN A 184 13.27 2.37 20.37
CA GLN A 184 14.04 3.00 21.44
C GLN A 184 13.20 3.49 22.63
N VAL A 185 11.89 3.73 22.42
CA VAL A 185 10.99 4.14 23.50
C VAL A 185 10.24 2.98 24.14
N MET A 186 10.42 1.75 23.62
CA MET A 186 9.90 0.52 24.21
C MET A 186 10.96 -0.15 25.11
N PRO A 187 10.56 -0.97 26.07
CA PRO A 187 11.49 -1.65 26.96
C PRO A 187 12.39 -2.61 26.17
N SER A 188 13.70 -2.55 26.44
CA SER A 188 14.68 -3.46 25.86
C SER A 188 14.78 -4.80 26.59
N ALA A 189 14.23 -4.89 27.81
CA ALA A 189 14.20 -6.08 28.63
C ALA A 189 13.05 -6.02 29.63
N ASP A 190 12.57 -7.17 30.04
CA ASP A 190 11.56 -7.29 31.10
C ASP A 190 12.18 -6.94 32.48
N PRO A 191 11.42 -6.29 33.37
CA PRO A 191 11.93 -5.86 34.66
C PRO A 191 12.13 -7.05 35.59
N LEU A 192 13.26 -7.08 36.28
CA LEU A 192 13.50 -8.03 37.36
C LEU A 192 12.84 -7.52 38.66
N MET A 193 11.76 -8.16 39.07
CA MET A 193 10.95 -7.71 40.19
C MET A 193 10.81 -8.81 41.24
N ARG A 194 11.10 -8.50 42.52
CA ARG A 194 11.01 -9.48 43.59
C ARG A 194 9.58 -9.95 43.81
N GLY A 195 9.36 -11.27 43.72
CA GLY A 195 8.04 -11.91 43.94
C GLY A 195 7.08 -11.73 42.78
N MET A 196 7.56 -11.31 41.64
CA MET A 196 6.79 -11.16 40.38
C MET A 196 7.64 -11.60 39.20
N ASP A 197 7.02 -12.30 38.27
CA ASP A 197 7.59 -12.69 37.00
C ASP A 197 6.85 -11.89 35.91
N VAL A 198 7.58 -11.08 35.14
CA VAL A 198 7.01 -10.14 34.17
C VAL A 198 7.58 -10.45 32.81
N ALA A 199 6.74 -10.48 31.79
CA ALA A 199 7.17 -10.57 30.40
C ALA A 199 6.23 -9.78 29.49
N GLY A 200 6.79 -9.11 28.48
CA GLY A 200 6.03 -8.34 27.52
C GLY A 200 6.55 -8.49 26.08
N VAL A 201 5.67 -8.31 25.12
CA VAL A 201 5.98 -8.30 23.69
C VAL A 201 5.05 -7.36 22.96
N CYS A 202 5.60 -6.68 21.95
CA CYS A 202 4.87 -5.92 20.95
C CYS A 202 5.29 -6.39 19.56
N LEU A 203 4.31 -6.82 18.76
CA LEU A 203 4.48 -7.35 17.41
C LEU A 203 3.72 -6.45 16.44
N PRO A 204 4.39 -5.49 15.78
CA PRO A 204 3.73 -4.62 14.82
C PRO A 204 3.22 -5.37 13.59
N ALA A 205 2.04 -4.99 13.09
CA ALA A 205 1.47 -5.52 11.85
C ALA A 205 2.13 -4.96 10.58
N ALA A 206 2.80 -3.82 10.68
CA ALA A 206 3.50 -3.14 9.60
C ALA A 206 4.93 -2.77 10.04
N GLU A 207 5.64 -1.99 9.20
CA GLU A 207 6.99 -1.50 9.53
C GLU A 207 7.01 -0.67 10.83
N VAL A 208 5.94 0.07 11.11
CA VAL A 208 5.73 0.83 12.36
C VAL A 208 4.30 0.62 12.84
N GLY A 209 4.11 0.53 14.16
CA GLY A 209 2.83 0.26 14.83
C GLY A 209 2.25 1.47 15.55
N GLY A 210 0.96 1.36 15.93
CA GLY A 210 0.30 2.27 16.88
C GLY A 210 0.49 1.87 18.34
N ASP A 211 0.76 0.59 18.55
CA ASP A 211 0.92 0.01 19.87
C ASP A 211 2.21 0.44 20.57
N TYR A 212 2.09 0.62 21.86
CA TYR A 212 3.19 0.98 22.75
C TYR A 212 3.00 0.33 24.10
N PHE A 213 4.05 -0.22 24.70
CA PHE A 213 4.08 -0.59 26.11
C PHE A 213 5.40 -0.17 26.74
N ASP A 214 5.39 0.01 28.07
CA ASP A 214 6.58 0.41 28.80
C ASP A 214 6.52 -0.01 30.27
N TYR A 215 7.70 -0.06 30.87
CA TYR A 215 7.94 -0.31 32.29
C TYR A 215 8.64 0.87 32.91
N MET A 216 8.08 1.45 33.95
CA MET A 216 8.67 2.58 34.64
C MET A 216 8.71 2.35 36.14
N TRP A 217 9.90 2.37 36.71
CA TRP A 217 10.06 2.39 38.16
C TRP A 217 9.67 3.75 38.72
N LEU A 218 8.76 3.76 39.72
CA LEU A 218 8.27 4.99 40.35
C LEU A 218 8.99 5.31 41.65
N ASP A 219 9.86 4.43 42.14
CA ASP A 219 10.68 4.62 43.31
C ASP A 219 12.08 4.01 43.14
N ASP A 220 13.07 4.58 43.85
CA ASP A 220 14.48 4.16 43.79
C ASP A 220 14.72 2.77 44.37
N ASN A 221 13.74 2.21 45.11
CA ASN A 221 13.84 0.89 45.72
C ASN A 221 13.23 -0.22 44.90
N GLU A 222 12.84 0.05 43.68
CA GLU A 222 12.21 -0.91 42.72
C GLU A 222 11.02 -1.67 43.32
N ARG A 223 10.18 -0.96 44.10
CA ARG A 223 8.97 -1.52 44.72
C ARG A 223 7.71 -1.15 43.96
N LEU A 224 7.72 -0.04 43.28
CA LEU A 224 6.58 0.48 42.55
C LEU A 224 6.89 0.44 41.06
N LEU A 225 6.32 -0.50 40.34
CA LEU A 225 6.43 -0.62 38.89
C LEU A 225 5.15 -0.11 38.23
N CYS A 226 5.26 0.86 37.34
CA CYS A 226 4.20 1.26 36.43
C CYS A 226 4.37 0.53 35.10
N ILE A 227 3.38 -0.26 34.74
CA ILE A 227 3.25 -0.87 33.41
C ILE A 227 2.27 -0.01 32.63
N THR A 228 2.65 0.40 31.44
CA THR A 228 1.83 1.17 30.52
C THR A 228 1.57 0.35 29.28
N MET A 229 0.35 0.41 28.76
CA MET A 229 -0.02 -0.13 27.47
C MET A 229 -0.91 0.88 26.75
N ALA A 230 -0.62 1.14 25.51
CA ALA A 230 -1.37 2.07 24.67
C ALA A 230 -1.53 1.54 23.25
N ASP A 231 -2.65 1.85 22.65
CA ASP A 231 -2.93 1.68 21.24
C ASP A 231 -3.40 3.00 20.66
N VAL A 232 -2.72 3.46 19.61
CA VAL A 232 -3.01 4.72 18.94
C VAL A 232 -3.88 4.46 17.72
N SER A 233 -5.06 5.03 17.71
CA SER A 233 -5.97 4.94 16.56
C SER A 233 -5.34 5.39 15.26
N GLY A 234 -5.52 4.61 14.19
CA GLY A 234 -4.91 4.86 12.89
C GLY A 234 -3.73 3.95 12.63
N LYS A 235 -3.07 4.12 11.47
CA LYS A 235 -1.98 3.22 11.04
C LYS A 235 -0.79 3.99 10.49
N GLY A 236 0.37 3.36 10.55
CA GLY A 236 1.61 3.85 9.97
C GLY A 236 2.26 5.00 10.76
N LEU A 237 3.06 5.81 10.09
CA LEU A 237 3.96 6.79 10.70
C LEU A 237 3.27 7.77 11.67
N LYS A 238 2.03 8.20 11.37
CA LYS A 238 1.31 9.13 12.26
C LYS A 238 0.97 8.50 13.61
N ALA A 239 0.53 7.24 13.62
CA ALA A 239 0.25 6.51 14.86
C ALA A 239 1.53 6.28 15.65
N ALA A 240 2.61 5.84 15.01
CA ALA A 240 3.91 5.66 15.64
C ALA A 240 4.46 6.95 16.28
N MET A 241 4.37 8.08 15.58
CA MET A 241 4.79 9.38 16.13
C MET A 241 3.95 9.81 17.33
N ALA A 242 2.64 9.53 17.33
CA ALA A 242 1.78 9.81 18.47
C ALA A 242 2.13 8.89 19.67
N ALA A 243 2.47 7.63 19.43
CA ALA A 243 2.95 6.70 20.48
C ALA A 243 4.24 7.23 21.13
N VAL A 244 5.22 7.67 20.34
CA VAL A 244 6.45 8.31 20.86
C VAL A 244 6.16 9.57 21.67
N MET A 245 5.24 10.42 21.19
CA MET A 245 4.82 11.63 21.93
C MET A 245 4.17 11.27 23.27
N VAL A 246 3.29 10.27 23.29
CA VAL A 246 2.62 9.78 24.50
C VAL A 246 3.65 9.21 25.48
N SER A 247 4.63 8.44 25.01
CA SER A 247 5.74 7.95 25.84
C SER A 247 6.48 9.10 26.54
N GLY A 248 6.82 10.16 25.80
CA GLY A 248 7.47 11.34 26.38
C GLY A 248 6.59 12.05 27.43
N MET A 249 5.28 12.17 27.20
CA MET A 249 4.33 12.74 28.16
C MET A 249 4.23 11.88 29.42
N LEU A 250 4.21 10.55 29.29
CA LEU A 250 4.18 9.61 30.42
C LEU A 250 5.40 9.77 31.32
N HIS A 251 6.60 9.76 30.74
CA HIS A 251 7.85 9.86 31.50
C HIS A 251 7.94 11.14 32.34
N VAL A 252 7.36 12.25 31.85
CA VAL A 252 7.31 13.53 32.57
C VAL A 252 6.20 13.55 33.64
N THR A 253 5.05 12.95 33.32
CA THR A 253 3.83 13.08 34.17
C THR A 253 3.79 12.06 35.29
N THR A 254 4.21 10.81 35.03
CA THR A 254 4.03 9.67 35.94
C THR A 254 4.77 9.84 37.26
N PRO A 255 6.04 10.32 37.34
CA PRO A 255 6.74 10.46 38.62
C PRO A 255 6.06 11.44 39.59
N ASN A 256 5.30 12.41 39.05
CA ASN A 256 4.67 13.48 39.82
C ASN A 256 3.17 13.27 40.02
N ALA A 257 2.64 12.11 39.63
CA ALA A 257 1.21 11.82 39.72
C ALA A 257 0.85 11.12 41.04
N LYS A 258 -0.38 11.38 41.52
CA LYS A 258 -0.91 10.77 42.74
C LYS A 258 -1.37 9.33 42.53
N SER A 259 -1.74 8.99 41.32
CA SER A 259 -2.25 7.66 40.92
C SER A 259 -2.16 7.49 39.40
N PRO A 260 -2.27 6.26 38.87
CA PRO A 260 -2.34 6.07 37.42
C PRO A 260 -3.51 6.82 36.76
N ALA A 261 -4.63 6.98 37.45
CA ALA A 261 -5.75 7.77 36.93
C ALA A 261 -5.46 9.29 36.85
N ASP A 262 -4.65 9.82 37.77
CA ASP A 262 -4.18 11.20 37.73
C ASP A 262 -3.24 11.41 36.52
N VAL A 263 -2.40 10.43 36.16
CA VAL A 263 -1.58 10.46 34.95
C VAL A 263 -2.47 10.60 33.70
N LEU A 264 -3.43 9.70 33.52
CA LEU A 264 -4.34 9.75 32.37
C LEU A 264 -5.11 11.06 32.29
N THR A 265 -5.61 11.57 33.42
CA THR A 265 -6.33 12.83 33.51
C THR A 265 -5.47 14.02 33.09
N ARG A 266 -4.20 14.04 33.50
CA ARG A 266 -3.26 15.14 33.16
C ARG A 266 -2.80 15.10 31.71
N ILE A 267 -2.68 13.93 31.13
CA ILE A 267 -2.22 13.76 29.74
C ILE A 267 -3.35 14.06 28.75
N ASN A 268 -4.61 13.77 29.08
CA ASN A 268 -5.75 13.84 28.15
C ASN A 268 -5.83 15.17 27.37
N ASN A 269 -5.98 16.29 28.05
CA ASN A 269 -6.17 17.59 27.40
C ASN A 269 -4.94 18.05 26.60
N PRO A 270 -3.68 17.98 27.12
CA PRO A 270 -2.51 18.30 26.33
C PRO A 270 -2.38 17.45 25.07
N LEU A 271 -2.68 16.15 25.16
CA LEU A 271 -2.62 15.21 24.03
C LEU A 271 -3.63 15.60 22.95
N ARG A 272 -4.89 15.86 23.33
CA ARG A 272 -5.95 16.26 22.41
C ARG A 272 -5.58 17.47 21.55
N HIS A 273 -4.85 18.45 22.09
CA HIS A 273 -4.40 19.63 21.36
C HIS A 273 -3.19 19.37 20.44
N LYS A 274 -2.58 18.20 20.50
CA LYS A 274 -1.36 17.85 19.76
C LYS A 274 -1.56 16.80 18.68
N ILE A 275 -2.56 15.92 18.83
CA ILE A 275 -2.88 14.89 17.83
C ILE A 275 -3.95 15.40 16.86
N ASP A 276 -4.08 14.75 15.71
CA ASP A 276 -5.15 15.01 14.74
C ASP A 276 -6.52 14.85 15.43
N ALA A 277 -7.49 15.69 15.12
CA ALA A 277 -8.83 15.67 15.73
C ALA A 277 -9.60 14.35 15.58
N ARG A 278 -9.18 13.48 14.67
CA ARG A 278 -9.74 12.15 14.45
C ARG A 278 -8.93 11.03 15.10
N MET A 279 -7.82 11.37 15.73
CA MET A 279 -6.98 10.42 16.45
C MET A 279 -7.33 10.43 17.94
N PHE A 280 -7.17 9.27 18.55
CA PHE A 280 -7.28 9.06 20.00
C PHE A 280 -6.31 7.96 20.41
N VAL A 281 -6.06 7.83 21.69
CA VAL A 281 -5.17 6.80 22.23
C VAL A 281 -5.93 6.02 23.30
N ALA A 282 -6.18 4.75 23.02
CA ALA A 282 -6.62 3.81 24.04
C ALA A 282 -5.41 3.49 24.92
N MET A 283 -5.55 3.65 26.25
CA MET A 283 -4.42 3.49 27.17
C MET A 283 -4.85 2.90 28.52
N GLN A 284 -4.01 2.08 29.07
CA GLN A 284 -4.13 1.63 30.45
C GLN A 284 -2.79 1.72 31.17
N LEU A 285 -2.87 1.96 32.47
CA LEU A 285 -1.75 1.94 33.39
C LEU A 285 -2.05 0.98 34.55
N ALA A 286 -1.04 0.19 34.89
CA ALA A 286 -1.07 -0.71 36.03
C ALA A 286 0.11 -0.40 36.95
N VAL A 287 -0.11 0.15 38.13
CA VAL A 287 0.92 0.39 39.14
C VAL A 287 0.91 -0.76 40.12
N ILE A 288 1.99 -1.52 40.13
CA ILE A 288 2.21 -2.66 41.02
C ILE A 288 3.02 -2.21 42.23
N ASP A 289 2.50 -2.47 43.43
CA ASP A 289 3.21 -2.29 44.71
C ASP A 289 3.56 -3.68 45.28
N THR A 290 4.84 -4.05 45.17
CA THR A 290 5.31 -5.37 45.64
C THR A 290 5.20 -5.51 47.16
N LYS A 291 5.38 -4.42 47.91
CA LYS A 291 5.29 -4.44 49.39
C LYS A 291 3.86 -4.64 49.89
N ARG A 292 2.90 -3.95 49.26
CA ARG A 292 1.47 -4.07 49.61
C ARG A 292 0.81 -5.21 48.88
N ARG A 293 1.47 -5.81 47.87
CA ARG A 293 0.88 -6.81 46.98
C ARG A 293 -0.42 -6.31 46.36
N THR A 294 -0.38 -5.16 45.76
CA THR A 294 -1.53 -4.57 45.08
C THR A 294 -1.19 -4.14 43.70
N VAL A 295 -2.18 -4.18 42.81
CA VAL A 295 -2.15 -3.48 41.51
C VAL A 295 -3.21 -2.39 41.52
N THR A 296 -2.83 -1.18 41.15
CA THR A 296 -3.74 -0.07 40.95
C THR A 296 -3.85 0.21 39.44
N LEU A 297 -5.05 0.03 38.91
CA LEU A 297 -5.36 0.15 37.48
C LEU A 297 -6.04 1.48 37.18
N ALA A 298 -5.74 2.05 36.00
CA ALA A 298 -6.52 3.09 35.36
C ALA A 298 -6.64 2.79 33.86
N ASN A 299 -7.80 3.06 33.28
CA ASN A 299 -8.09 2.67 31.90
C ASN A 299 -8.79 3.81 31.15
N ALA A 300 -8.26 4.17 30.01
CA ALA A 300 -8.74 5.15 29.05
C ALA A 300 -9.07 4.49 27.72
N GLY A 301 -10.08 3.64 27.67
CA GLY A 301 -10.57 3.01 26.43
C GLY A 301 -9.86 1.74 26.00
N GLN A 302 -8.88 1.24 26.74
CA GLN A 302 -8.15 0.01 26.42
C GLN A 302 -8.94 -1.24 26.84
N MET A 303 -8.58 -2.40 26.28
CA MET A 303 -9.14 -3.69 26.70
C MET A 303 -8.97 -3.91 28.21
N PRO A 304 -9.99 -4.41 28.93
CA PRO A 304 -9.84 -4.69 30.35
C PRO A 304 -8.79 -5.77 30.58
N PRO A 305 -7.80 -5.55 31.48
CA PRO A 305 -6.87 -6.62 31.84
C PRO A 305 -7.60 -7.88 32.33
N LEU A 306 -7.05 -9.04 32.03
CA LEU A 306 -7.57 -10.31 32.56
C LEU A 306 -6.76 -10.74 33.80
N LEU A 307 -7.47 -11.15 34.84
CA LEU A 307 -6.88 -11.77 36.01
C LEU A 307 -7.26 -13.26 36.06
N LEU A 308 -6.24 -14.10 36.00
CA LEU A 308 -6.38 -15.52 36.31
C LEU A 308 -6.10 -15.71 37.81
N ARG A 309 -7.10 -16.19 38.53
CA ARG A 309 -7.03 -16.49 39.96
C ARG A 309 -7.82 -17.76 40.24
N ASP A 310 -7.26 -18.69 41.01
CA ASP A 310 -7.91 -19.95 41.38
C ASP A 310 -8.53 -20.72 40.20
N GLY A 311 -7.84 -20.70 39.05
CA GLY A 311 -8.30 -21.33 37.81
C GLY A 311 -9.40 -20.58 37.05
N ALA A 312 -9.87 -19.43 37.54
CA ALA A 312 -10.90 -18.62 36.90
C ALA A 312 -10.29 -17.35 36.27
N VAL A 313 -10.66 -17.02 35.03
CA VAL A 313 -10.24 -15.82 34.33
C VAL A 313 -11.35 -14.77 34.38
N CYS A 314 -11.05 -13.61 34.96
CA CYS A 314 -11.99 -12.53 35.11
C CYS A 314 -11.44 -11.21 34.55
N PRO A 315 -12.22 -10.41 33.81
CA PRO A 315 -11.80 -9.09 33.38
C PRO A 315 -11.80 -8.09 34.54
N LEU A 316 -10.79 -7.25 34.61
CA LEU A 316 -10.66 -6.22 35.63
C LEU A 316 -11.09 -4.86 35.04
N THR A 317 -12.33 -4.46 35.34
CA THR A 317 -12.85 -3.16 34.91
C THR A 317 -12.57 -2.08 35.97
N THR A 318 -12.19 -0.88 35.52
CA THR A 318 -12.09 0.32 36.37
C THR A 318 -13.46 0.99 36.49
N GLY A 319 -13.63 1.82 37.53
CA GLY A 319 -14.79 2.71 37.66
C GLY A 319 -14.70 3.92 36.71
N GLY A 320 -15.76 4.72 36.68
CA GLY A 320 -15.81 6.01 35.97
C GLY A 320 -15.77 5.90 34.43
N PRO A 321 -15.54 7.03 33.77
CA PRO A 321 -15.46 7.09 32.31
C PRO A 321 -14.19 6.41 31.79
N ARG A 322 -14.32 5.74 30.64
CA ARG A 322 -13.23 5.05 29.95
C ARG A 322 -13.02 5.56 28.52
N PHE A 323 -13.28 6.86 28.31
CA PHE A 323 -13.00 7.46 27.00
C PHE A 323 -11.50 7.38 26.67
N PRO A 324 -11.12 7.02 25.44
CA PRO A 324 -9.73 7.11 25.01
C PRO A 324 -9.17 8.53 25.18
N LEU A 325 -7.88 8.65 25.44
CA LEU A 325 -7.18 9.91 25.55
C LEU A 325 -7.28 10.70 24.23
N GLY A 326 -7.55 11.99 24.34
CA GLY A 326 -7.71 12.87 23.20
C GLY A 326 -9.08 12.81 22.51
N ALA A 327 -9.96 11.86 22.88
CA ALA A 327 -11.30 11.78 22.29
C ALA A 327 -12.24 12.90 22.76
N THR A 328 -12.17 13.28 24.05
CA THR A 328 -12.98 14.35 24.63
C THR A 328 -12.20 15.11 25.69
N ASP A 329 -12.62 16.34 25.99
CA ASP A 329 -12.00 17.19 26.99
C ASP A 329 -12.46 16.83 28.41
N ASP A 330 -11.65 17.22 29.39
CA ASP A 330 -11.98 17.21 30.83
C ASP A 330 -12.42 15.86 31.40
N VAL A 331 -11.90 14.78 30.84
CA VAL A 331 -12.15 13.42 31.39
C VAL A 331 -11.40 13.25 32.70
N ARG A 332 -12.11 12.81 33.74
CA ARG A 332 -11.52 12.37 35.00
C ARG A 332 -11.62 10.86 35.10
N TYR A 333 -10.47 10.20 35.05
CA TYR A 333 -10.39 8.77 35.19
C TYR A 333 -10.39 8.35 36.68
N GLU A 334 -10.87 7.15 36.94
CA GLU A 334 -10.95 6.61 38.30
C GLU A 334 -10.04 5.40 38.45
N PRO A 335 -9.21 5.34 39.51
CA PRO A 335 -8.37 4.17 39.75
C PRO A 335 -9.15 3.05 40.41
N ARG A 336 -8.73 1.80 40.18
CA ARG A 336 -9.19 0.62 40.93
C ARG A 336 -7.98 -0.12 41.47
N THR A 337 -7.95 -0.32 42.80
CA THR A 337 -6.89 -1.07 43.47
C THR A 337 -7.38 -2.47 43.78
N ILE A 338 -6.58 -3.48 43.48
CA ILE A 338 -6.84 -4.90 43.68
C ILE A 338 -5.68 -5.49 44.45
N ARG A 339 -5.96 -6.29 45.46
CA ARG A 339 -4.97 -7.06 46.18
C ARG A 339 -4.60 -8.29 45.38
N LEU A 340 -3.31 -8.48 45.15
CA LEU A 340 -2.75 -9.65 44.45
C LEU A 340 -2.49 -10.77 45.43
N GLN A 341 -2.70 -12.01 44.98
CA GLN A 341 -2.43 -13.25 45.69
C GLN A 341 -1.32 -14.01 45.00
N THR A 342 -0.65 -14.92 45.69
CA THR A 342 0.29 -15.85 45.08
C THR A 342 -0.41 -16.63 43.97
N ASP A 343 0.33 -16.87 42.88
CA ASP A 343 -0.12 -17.51 41.63
C ASP A 343 -1.16 -16.73 40.79
N ASP A 344 -1.54 -15.52 41.22
CA ASP A 344 -2.28 -14.65 40.33
C ASP A 344 -1.48 -14.36 39.04
N THR A 345 -2.17 -14.39 37.91
CA THR A 345 -1.63 -13.96 36.64
C THR A 345 -2.46 -12.82 36.06
N LEU A 346 -1.85 -11.67 35.85
CA LEU A 346 -2.46 -10.51 35.22
C LEU A 346 -1.98 -10.41 33.77
N LEU A 347 -2.92 -10.39 32.83
CA LEU A 347 -2.65 -10.18 31.41
C LEU A 347 -3.20 -8.81 30.98
N LEU A 348 -2.32 -7.93 30.51
CA LEU A 348 -2.65 -6.73 29.76
C LEU A 348 -2.47 -7.07 28.27
N TYR A 349 -3.38 -6.62 27.41
CA TYR A 349 -3.33 -6.91 25.98
C TYR A 349 -4.05 -5.82 25.18
N THR A 350 -3.67 -5.68 23.90
CA THR A 350 -4.36 -4.83 22.92
C THR A 350 -5.37 -5.64 22.11
N ASP A 351 -6.28 -4.96 21.43
CA ASP A 351 -7.36 -5.60 20.66
C ASP A 351 -6.85 -6.44 19.47
N GLY A 352 -5.63 -6.17 18.96
CA GLY A 352 -5.01 -7.01 17.95
C GLY A 352 -4.86 -8.48 18.32
N VAL A 353 -4.93 -8.82 19.62
CA VAL A 353 -4.94 -10.22 20.10
C VAL A 353 -6.27 -10.88 19.81
N ASN A 354 -7.37 -10.32 20.31
CA ASN A 354 -8.70 -10.91 20.19
C ASN A 354 -9.37 -10.63 18.84
N GLU A 355 -8.94 -9.58 18.12
CA GLU A 355 -9.38 -9.26 16.76
C GLU A 355 -8.55 -9.95 15.66
N ALA A 356 -7.54 -10.73 16.03
CA ALA A 356 -6.80 -11.56 15.06
C ALA A 356 -7.74 -12.46 14.26
N MET A 357 -7.60 -12.47 12.93
CA MET A 357 -8.62 -13.04 12.03
C MET A 357 -8.06 -14.22 11.22
N ASN A 358 -8.83 -15.30 11.11
CA ASN A 358 -8.51 -16.46 10.28
C ASN A 358 -8.98 -16.29 8.81
N ALA A 359 -8.77 -17.30 7.96
CA ALA A 359 -9.16 -17.33 6.57
C ALA A 359 -10.69 -17.21 6.37
N ASP A 360 -11.47 -17.69 7.31
CA ASP A 360 -12.94 -17.65 7.29
C ASP A 360 -13.49 -16.32 7.85
N ARG A 361 -12.61 -15.37 8.20
CA ARG A 361 -12.94 -14.09 8.84
C ARG A 361 -13.54 -14.21 10.23
N GLU A 362 -13.28 -15.30 10.92
CA GLU A 362 -13.59 -15.41 12.33
C GLU A 362 -12.51 -14.72 13.15
N LEU A 363 -12.92 -14.08 14.25
CA LEU A 363 -12.00 -13.47 15.20
C LEU A 363 -11.49 -14.52 16.19
N PHE A 364 -10.26 -14.36 16.68
CA PHE A 364 -9.71 -15.18 17.76
C PHE A 364 -10.61 -15.13 18.99
N GLY A 365 -11.00 -13.94 19.40
CA GLY A 365 -12.03 -13.69 20.41
C GLY A 365 -11.54 -13.86 21.85
N ASP A 366 -12.34 -13.33 22.76
CA ASP A 366 -12.02 -13.34 24.19
C ASP A 366 -12.08 -14.75 24.82
N ASP A 367 -12.94 -15.62 24.31
CA ASP A 367 -13.11 -16.97 24.90
C ASP A 367 -11.84 -17.81 24.66
N ARG A 368 -11.30 -17.82 23.45
CA ARG A 368 -10.02 -18.51 23.14
C ARG A 368 -8.86 -17.93 23.94
N LEU A 369 -8.82 -16.60 24.11
CA LEU A 369 -7.79 -15.97 24.92
C LEU A 369 -7.86 -16.40 26.39
N ARG A 370 -9.06 -16.45 26.95
CA ARG A 370 -9.29 -16.94 28.33
C ARG A 370 -8.92 -18.41 28.49
N ASP A 371 -9.28 -19.24 27.52
CA ASP A 371 -8.94 -20.66 27.52
C ASP A 371 -7.42 -20.87 27.51
N VAL A 372 -6.68 -20.14 26.66
CA VAL A 372 -5.20 -20.22 26.65
C VAL A 372 -4.62 -19.77 27.99
N LEU A 373 -5.08 -18.64 28.53
CA LEU A 373 -4.60 -18.12 29.81
C LEU A 373 -4.88 -19.13 30.96
N GLN A 374 -6.02 -19.77 30.94
CA GLN A 374 -6.38 -20.78 31.96
C GLN A 374 -5.51 -22.03 31.85
N HIS A 375 -5.22 -22.51 30.63
CA HIS A 375 -4.39 -23.70 30.42
C HIS A 375 -2.91 -23.47 30.71
N THR A 376 -2.47 -22.20 30.75
CA THR A 376 -1.10 -21.81 31.09
C THR A 376 -0.91 -21.46 32.57
N ALA A 377 -1.90 -21.74 33.43
CA ALA A 377 -1.81 -21.52 34.87
C ALA A 377 -0.52 -22.13 35.46
N GLY A 378 0.19 -21.37 36.28
CA GLY A 378 1.43 -21.80 36.90
C GLY A 378 2.71 -21.76 36.02
N GLN A 379 2.59 -21.49 34.76
CA GLN A 379 3.76 -21.29 33.85
C GLN A 379 4.43 -19.93 34.08
N SER A 380 5.65 -19.75 33.61
CA SER A 380 6.35 -18.45 33.66
C SER A 380 5.64 -17.41 32.77
N ALA A 381 5.81 -16.12 33.09
CA ALA A 381 5.24 -15.03 32.30
C ALA A 381 5.66 -15.11 30.82
N ALA A 382 6.92 -15.40 30.54
CA ALA A 382 7.43 -15.57 29.18
C ALA A 382 6.77 -16.78 28.46
N ALA A 383 6.54 -17.90 29.18
CA ALA A 383 5.86 -19.07 28.60
C ALA A 383 4.38 -18.77 28.26
N ILE A 384 3.71 -17.98 29.11
CA ILE A 384 2.32 -17.54 28.86
C ILE A 384 2.24 -16.63 27.64
N VAL A 385 3.16 -15.66 27.53
CA VAL A 385 3.26 -14.78 26.34
C VAL A 385 3.42 -15.62 25.08
N GLU A 386 4.35 -16.59 25.09
CA GLU A 386 4.60 -17.42 23.92
C GLU A 386 3.42 -18.35 23.59
N ALA A 387 2.74 -18.90 24.59
CA ALA A 387 1.54 -19.71 24.37
C ALA A 387 0.40 -18.92 23.72
N ILE A 388 0.18 -17.66 24.13
CA ILE A 388 -0.83 -16.80 23.53
C ILE A 388 -0.43 -16.47 22.08
N ARG A 389 0.83 -16.12 21.83
CA ARG A 389 1.35 -15.83 20.48
C ARG A 389 1.15 -17.03 19.54
N GLU A 390 1.51 -18.22 20.00
CA GLU A 390 1.39 -19.45 19.21
C GLU A 390 -0.07 -19.81 18.95
N ALA A 391 -0.96 -19.60 19.92
CA ALA A 391 -2.39 -19.81 19.74
C ALA A 391 -2.98 -18.87 18.69
N VAL A 392 -2.64 -17.58 18.75
CA VAL A 392 -3.05 -16.59 17.73
C VAL A 392 -2.48 -16.97 16.36
N ARG A 393 -1.17 -17.29 16.26
CA ARG A 393 -0.52 -17.71 15.02
C ARG A 393 -1.16 -18.95 14.40
N THR A 394 -1.44 -19.95 15.23
CA THR A 394 -2.09 -21.20 14.79
C THR A 394 -3.50 -20.93 14.27
N PHE A 395 -4.24 -20.05 14.93
CA PHE A 395 -5.60 -19.68 14.53
C PHE A 395 -5.65 -18.88 13.23
N THR A 396 -4.74 -17.93 13.04
CA THR A 396 -4.68 -17.07 11.85
C THR A 396 -4.10 -17.81 10.64
N GLY A 397 -3.24 -18.80 10.84
CA GLY A 397 -2.54 -19.51 9.76
C GLY A 397 -1.71 -18.56 8.91
N ASP A 398 -1.89 -18.65 7.59
CA ASP A 398 -1.16 -17.81 6.59
C ASP A 398 -1.79 -16.41 6.39
N GLN A 399 -2.79 -16.02 7.19
CA GLN A 399 -3.39 -14.70 7.04
C GLN A 399 -2.42 -13.61 7.52
N PRO A 400 -2.31 -12.49 6.80
CA PRO A 400 -1.49 -11.38 7.25
C PRO A 400 -2.06 -10.79 8.54
N GLN A 401 -1.19 -10.41 9.45
CA GLN A 401 -1.56 -9.71 10.67
C GLN A 401 -2.25 -8.38 10.31
N HIS A 402 -3.43 -8.13 10.89
CA HIS A 402 -4.25 -6.96 10.58
C HIS A 402 -4.00 -5.76 11.49
N ASP A 403 -3.63 -6.04 12.76
CA ASP A 403 -3.34 -5.02 13.76
C ASP A 403 -2.15 -5.43 14.63
N ASP A 404 -1.59 -4.47 15.36
CA ASP A 404 -0.47 -4.71 16.26
C ASP A 404 -0.92 -5.64 17.41
N VAL A 405 -0.05 -6.55 17.81
CA VAL A 405 -0.33 -7.51 18.90
C VAL A 405 0.60 -7.19 20.05
N THR A 406 0.06 -6.66 21.14
CA THR A 406 0.84 -6.33 22.34
C THR A 406 0.29 -7.06 23.55
N LEU A 407 1.20 -7.69 24.30
CA LEU A 407 0.92 -8.48 25.48
C LEU A 407 1.90 -8.12 26.61
N VAL A 408 1.41 -7.97 27.83
CA VAL A 408 2.21 -7.94 29.04
C VAL A 408 1.61 -8.86 30.08
N VAL A 409 2.38 -9.81 30.53
CA VAL A 409 1.98 -10.77 31.59
C VAL A 409 2.75 -10.45 32.86
N VAL A 410 2.03 -10.40 33.98
CA VAL A 410 2.59 -10.31 35.32
C VAL A 410 2.07 -11.48 36.15
N ARG A 411 2.96 -12.36 36.54
CA ARG A 411 2.63 -13.47 37.44
C ARG A 411 3.19 -13.19 38.83
N VAL A 412 2.33 -13.37 39.87
CA VAL A 412 2.76 -13.27 41.25
C VAL A 412 3.38 -14.59 41.69
N THR A 413 4.67 -14.57 42.06
CA THR A 413 5.40 -15.73 42.54
C THR A 413 5.51 -15.73 44.06
N ASP A 414 5.76 -16.88 44.66
CA ASP A 414 6.06 -16.93 46.08
C ASP A 414 7.36 -16.18 46.37
N ILE A 415 7.30 -15.30 47.34
CA ILE A 415 8.48 -14.64 47.87
C ILE A 415 9.11 -15.61 48.88
N PHE A 416 9.88 -16.57 48.39
CA PHE A 416 10.80 -17.24 49.26
C PHE A 416 12.20 -16.60 49.13
N LEU A 417 12.54 -15.93 50.21
CA LEU A 417 13.81 -15.41 50.67
C LEU A 417 14.15 -14.00 50.32
#